data_743d09b0a520a6076b6602b53b0758db
#
_entry.id   743d09b0a520a6076b6602b53b0758db
#
_cell.length_a   1.000
_cell.length_b   1.000
_cell.length_c   1.000
_cell.angle_alpha   90.00
_cell.angle_beta   90.00
_cell.angle_gamma   90.00
#
_symmetry.space_group_name_H-M   'P 1'
#
loop_
_entity.id
_entity.type
_entity.pdbx_description
1 polymer ?
#
loop_
_entity_poly.entity_id
_entity_poly.type
_entity_poly.pdbx_seq_one_letter_code
_entity_poly.pdbx_strand_id
1 'polypeptide(L)'
;MHIDGVFSGGGIKGLALIGAYEVLEEKGFTFERVAGTSAGSIVAAFVAAKYTGKEIAGMLEQLDLSTLLDERKLLIPFPFAKWLFLYWRLGLYKGIALEKWLEEKLADKGIRTFSDLPKDSLRVIASDITNGVMLVLPDDLPKYGIDPASFSVAKAIRMSCSLPFFFEPVALGTKQNKSIIVDGGVLSNFPMWLFDKENVKKIRPVIGIRLSHKQSEHPKHMIKNAFHLFGAIFETMKDAHDSRYISRKHEKNIIFIPSEGVMTTEFTLTKEKQGEIIQFGRNYAKKFLRTWTY
;
A
#
# COMPACT_ATOMS: atom_id res chain seq x y z
N MET A 1 21.26 12.46 0.01
CA MET A 1 20.29 13.53 0.37
C MET A 1 19.16 12.94 1.20
N HIS A 2 18.83 13.53 2.37
CA HIS A 2 17.76 13.06 3.23
C HIS A 2 16.39 13.58 2.76
N ILE A 3 15.41 12.69 2.63
CA ILE A 3 14.05 12.98 2.15
C ILE A 3 12.99 12.27 3.00
N ASP A 4 11.76 12.72 2.89
CA ASP A 4 10.58 11.98 3.31
C ASP A 4 9.91 11.35 2.09
N GLY A 5 9.35 10.15 2.21
CA GLY A 5 8.78 9.37 1.11
C GLY A 5 7.31 9.04 1.28
N VAL A 6 6.55 9.09 0.19
CA VAL A 6 5.15 8.66 0.17
C VAL A 6 4.93 7.67 -0.96
N PHE A 7 4.34 6.52 -0.64
CA PHE A 7 4.07 5.43 -1.58
C PHE A 7 2.56 5.19 -1.70
N SER A 8 2.04 5.30 -2.92
CA SER A 8 0.61 5.09 -3.16
C SER A 8 0.22 3.61 -3.09
N GLY A 9 -1.04 3.34 -2.80
CA GLY A 9 -1.62 2.03 -3.02
C GLY A 9 -1.74 1.69 -4.53
N GLY A 10 -1.91 0.40 -4.83
CA GLY A 10 -2.03 -0.06 -6.22
C GLY A 10 -2.03 -1.58 -6.41
N GLY A 11 -2.16 -2.35 -5.34
CA GLY A 11 -2.13 -3.81 -5.40
C GLY A 11 -0.84 -4.32 -6.04
N ILE A 12 -0.94 -5.30 -6.93
CA ILE A 12 0.24 -5.90 -7.59
C ILE A 12 1.08 -4.90 -8.41
N LYS A 13 0.48 -3.83 -8.90
CA LYS A 13 1.19 -2.75 -9.60
C LYS A 13 2.21 -2.04 -8.70
N GLY A 14 2.10 -2.22 -7.37
CA GLY A 14 3.07 -1.75 -6.37
C GLY A 14 4.51 -2.20 -6.61
N LEU A 15 4.74 -3.24 -7.42
CA LEU A 15 6.06 -3.64 -7.89
C LEU A 15 6.81 -2.47 -8.58
N ALA A 16 6.11 -1.59 -9.27
CA ALA A 16 6.73 -0.43 -9.90
C ALA A 16 7.26 0.61 -8.88
N LEU A 17 6.66 0.67 -7.68
CA LEU A 17 7.14 1.53 -6.60
C LEU A 17 8.55 1.11 -6.15
N ILE A 18 8.83 -0.20 -6.15
CA ILE A 18 10.13 -0.76 -5.79
C ILE A 18 11.19 -0.32 -6.78
N GLY A 19 10.89 -0.43 -8.08
CA GLY A 19 11.81 0.04 -9.12
C GLY A 19 12.11 1.54 -9.02
N ALA A 20 11.11 2.35 -8.67
CA ALA A 20 11.33 3.77 -8.45
C ALA A 20 12.16 4.05 -7.19
N TYR A 21 11.89 3.35 -6.09
CA TYR A 21 12.68 3.43 -4.86
C TYR A 21 14.15 3.06 -5.11
N GLU A 22 14.42 1.96 -5.82
CA GLU A 22 15.77 1.51 -6.15
C GLU A 22 16.58 2.60 -6.88
N VAL A 23 15.97 3.30 -7.84
CA VAL A 23 16.64 4.40 -8.55
C VAL A 23 16.93 5.59 -7.63
N LEU A 24 16.02 5.94 -6.72
CA LEU A 24 16.26 7.00 -5.74
C LEU A 24 17.41 6.63 -4.80
N GLU A 25 17.43 5.37 -4.31
CA GLU A 25 18.50 4.85 -3.48
C GLU A 25 19.86 4.88 -4.21
N GLU A 26 19.93 4.39 -5.46
CA GLU A 26 21.13 4.45 -6.31
C GLU A 26 21.65 5.88 -6.52
N LYS A 27 20.78 6.87 -6.46
CA LYS A 27 21.11 8.30 -6.55
C LYS A 27 21.47 8.95 -5.21
N GLY A 28 21.59 8.15 -4.15
CA GLY A 28 22.00 8.60 -2.83
C GLY A 28 20.92 9.32 -2.02
N PHE A 29 19.63 9.06 -2.33
CA PHE A 29 18.55 9.53 -1.47
C PHE A 29 18.37 8.59 -0.28
N THR A 30 18.28 9.16 0.91
CA THR A 30 18.02 8.45 2.17
C THR A 30 16.65 8.83 2.71
N PHE A 31 15.80 7.84 2.88
CA PHE A 31 14.45 8.04 3.39
C PHE A 31 14.47 8.05 4.93
N GLU A 32 14.02 9.17 5.53
CA GLU A 32 13.95 9.36 6.99
C GLU A 32 12.58 9.01 7.55
N ARG A 33 11.53 9.54 6.92
CA ARG A 33 10.15 9.21 7.24
C ARG A 33 9.45 8.75 5.99
N VAL A 34 8.67 7.71 6.13
CA VAL A 34 7.91 7.17 5.00
C VAL A 34 6.46 6.94 5.38
N ALA A 35 5.59 7.08 4.41
CA ALA A 35 4.18 6.76 4.55
C ALA A 35 3.68 5.98 3.33
N GLY A 36 2.73 5.10 3.54
CA GLY A 36 2.16 4.33 2.45
C GLY A 36 0.76 3.80 2.73
N THR A 37 0.08 3.47 1.65
CA THR A 37 -1.26 2.86 1.66
C THR A 37 -1.22 1.56 0.86
N SER A 38 -1.88 0.49 1.35
CA SER A 38 -1.98 -0.79 0.64
C SER A 38 -0.59 -1.32 0.22
N ALA A 39 -0.38 -1.70 -1.03
CA ALA A 39 0.94 -2.11 -1.54
C ALA A 39 2.05 -1.09 -1.23
N GLY A 40 1.73 0.21 -1.24
CA GLY A 40 2.68 1.26 -0.84
C GLY A 40 3.06 1.19 0.63
N SER A 41 2.21 0.68 1.51
CA SER A 41 2.55 0.47 2.93
C SER A 41 3.57 -0.66 3.11
N ILE A 42 3.54 -1.68 2.25
CA ILE A 42 4.54 -2.76 2.22
C ILE A 42 5.91 -2.18 1.86
N VAL A 43 5.97 -1.40 0.77
CA VAL A 43 7.22 -0.74 0.34
C VAL A 43 7.72 0.22 1.41
N ALA A 44 6.85 1.08 1.96
CA ALA A 44 7.21 2.01 3.03
C ALA A 44 7.80 1.31 4.26
N ALA A 45 7.20 0.18 4.68
CA ALA A 45 7.70 -0.57 5.83
C ALA A 45 9.08 -1.21 5.56
N PHE A 46 9.31 -1.76 4.37
CA PHE A 46 10.62 -2.30 4.01
C PHE A 46 11.68 -1.20 3.92
N VAL A 47 11.34 -0.02 3.39
CA VAL A 47 12.23 1.15 3.39
C VAL A 47 12.54 1.61 4.82
N ALA A 48 11.54 1.68 5.70
CA ALA A 48 11.75 2.00 7.13
C ALA A 48 12.62 0.96 7.83
N ALA A 49 12.47 -0.32 7.49
CA ALA A 49 13.29 -1.43 7.98
C ALA A 49 14.70 -1.49 7.32
N LYS A 50 15.05 -0.50 6.48
CA LYS A 50 16.36 -0.39 5.81
C LYS A 50 16.66 -1.54 4.83
N TYR A 51 15.66 -2.08 4.19
CA TYR A 51 15.85 -2.92 3.02
C TYR A 51 16.23 -2.06 1.82
N THR A 52 17.21 -2.50 1.04
CA THR A 52 17.54 -1.91 -0.26
C THR A 52 16.49 -2.28 -1.31
N GLY A 53 16.36 -1.49 -2.36
CA GLY A 53 15.46 -1.80 -3.48
C GLY A 53 15.77 -3.17 -4.10
N LYS A 54 17.05 -3.54 -4.20
CA LYS A 54 17.48 -4.86 -4.70
C LYS A 54 17.05 -6.01 -3.79
N GLU A 55 17.18 -5.85 -2.46
CA GLU A 55 16.71 -6.85 -1.51
C GLU A 55 15.19 -7.05 -1.63
N ILE A 56 14.43 -5.95 -1.74
CA ILE A 56 12.96 -6.02 -1.89
C ILE A 56 12.59 -6.71 -3.20
N ALA A 57 13.20 -6.33 -4.32
CA ALA A 57 12.95 -6.96 -5.61
C ALA A 57 13.28 -8.46 -5.58
N GLY A 58 14.43 -8.85 -5.03
CA GLY A 58 14.85 -10.25 -4.92
C GLY A 58 13.92 -11.09 -4.03
N MET A 59 13.37 -10.52 -2.93
CA MET A 59 12.38 -11.22 -2.10
C MET A 59 11.09 -11.51 -2.87
N LEU A 60 10.63 -10.57 -3.70
CA LEU A 60 9.40 -10.73 -4.47
C LEU A 60 9.59 -11.64 -5.69
N GLU A 61 10.77 -11.63 -6.32
CA GLU A 61 11.09 -12.59 -7.38
C GLU A 61 11.09 -14.05 -6.91
N GLN A 62 11.46 -14.28 -5.65
CA GLN A 62 11.44 -15.61 -5.03
C GLN A 62 10.05 -16.02 -4.54
N LEU A 63 9.17 -15.05 -4.32
CA LEU A 63 7.84 -15.27 -3.78
C LEU A 63 6.86 -15.65 -4.90
N ASP A 64 6.19 -16.78 -4.74
CA ASP A 64 4.95 -17.02 -5.47
C ASP A 64 3.82 -16.21 -4.83
N LEU A 65 3.45 -15.11 -5.47
CA LEU A 65 2.45 -14.17 -4.96
C LEU A 65 1.08 -14.84 -4.74
N SER A 66 0.80 -15.96 -5.43
CA SER A 66 -0.44 -16.73 -5.21
C SER A 66 -0.49 -17.37 -3.82
N THR A 67 0.66 -17.64 -3.20
CA THR A 67 0.73 -18.20 -1.84
C THR A 67 0.26 -17.22 -0.76
N LEU A 68 0.24 -15.92 -1.07
CA LEU A 68 -0.33 -14.90 -0.19
C LEU A 68 -1.86 -14.91 -0.18
N LEU A 69 -2.47 -15.60 -1.16
CA LEU A 69 -3.90 -15.78 -1.29
C LEU A 69 -4.33 -17.04 -0.54
N ASP A 70 -4.54 -16.92 0.76
CA ASP A 70 -4.93 -18.01 1.64
C ASP A 70 -6.43 -18.34 1.53
N GLU A 71 -6.81 -19.07 0.46
CA GLU A 71 -8.18 -19.53 0.27
C GLU A 71 -8.64 -20.43 1.42
N ARG A 72 -9.93 -20.34 1.76
CA ARG A 72 -10.55 -21.31 2.66
C ARG A 72 -10.79 -22.61 1.90
N LYS A 73 -10.30 -23.74 2.44
CA LYS A 73 -10.66 -25.08 1.95
C LYS A 73 -12.15 -25.29 2.19
N LEU A 74 -12.90 -25.42 1.12
CA LEU A 74 -14.32 -25.79 1.16
C LEU A 74 -14.43 -27.30 1.28
N LEU A 75 -15.09 -27.77 2.32
CA LEU A 75 -15.42 -29.20 2.48
C LEU A 75 -16.51 -29.70 1.49
N ILE A 76 -17.24 -28.75 0.91
CA ILE A 76 -18.32 -29.03 -0.04
C ILE A 76 -18.03 -28.21 -1.33
N PRO A 77 -17.95 -28.88 -2.51
CA PRO A 77 -17.68 -28.20 -3.79
C PRO A 77 -18.94 -27.56 -4.37
N PHE A 78 -19.57 -26.65 -3.62
CA PHE A 78 -20.73 -25.90 -4.10
C PHE A 78 -20.28 -24.55 -4.67
N PRO A 79 -20.59 -24.21 -5.93
CA PRO A 79 -20.23 -22.93 -6.53
C PRO A 79 -20.80 -21.72 -5.75
N PHE A 80 -21.93 -21.88 -5.07
CA PHE A 80 -22.55 -20.86 -4.24
C PHE A 80 -21.84 -20.65 -2.88
N ALA A 81 -20.99 -21.56 -2.43
CA ALA A 81 -20.32 -21.46 -1.15
C ALA A 81 -19.35 -20.25 -1.09
N LYS A 82 -18.69 -19.88 -2.20
CA LYS A 82 -17.85 -18.67 -2.27
C LYS A 82 -18.67 -17.41 -2.00
N TRP A 83 -19.90 -17.32 -2.49
CA TRP A 83 -20.81 -16.19 -2.24
C TRP A 83 -21.29 -16.13 -0.80
N LEU A 84 -21.57 -17.29 -0.20
CA LEU A 84 -21.97 -17.39 1.21
C LEU A 84 -20.83 -16.95 2.14
N PHE A 85 -19.59 -17.34 1.84
CA PHE A 85 -18.41 -16.85 2.58
C PHE A 85 -18.21 -15.35 2.43
N LEU A 86 -18.39 -14.81 1.22
CA LEU A 86 -18.30 -13.37 1.01
C LEU A 86 -19.30 -12.61 1.88
N TYR A 87 -20.53 -13.12 2.00
CA TYR A 87 -21.58 -12.53 2.83
C TYR A 87 -21.23 -12.55 4.33
N TRP A 88 -20.71 -13.68 4.85
CA TRP A 88 -20.45 -13.82 6.29
C TRP A 88 -19.06 -13.37 6.71
N ARG A 89 -18.07 -13.42 5.83
CA ARG A 89 -16.67 -13.12 6.14
C ARG A 89 -16.15 -11.84 5.50
N LEU A 90 -16.94 -11.24 4.62
CA LEU A 90 -16.66 -9.97 3.95
C LEU A 90 -15.40 -10.00 3.06
N GLY A 91 -14.85 -11.18 2.76
CA GLY A 91 -13.66 -11.34 1.94
C GLY A 91 -13.49 -12.77 1.41
N LEU A 92 -12.83 -12.91 0.26
CA LEU A 92 -12.52 -14.21 -0.37
C LEU A 92 -11.31 -14.90 0.28
N TYR A 93 -10.30 -14.11 0.67
CA TYR A 93 -9.02 -14.57 1.23
C TYR A 93 -8.88 -14.07 2.66
N LYS A 94 -8.26 -14.90 3.54
CA LYS A 94 -8.08 -14.52 4.95
C LYS A 94 -7.07 -13.39 5.13
N GLY A 95 -6.00 -13.37 4.30
CA GLY A 95 -4.87 -12.44 4.40
C GLY A 95 -3.91 -12.73 5.55
N ILE A 96 -4.04 -13.88 6.23
CA ILE A 96 -3.12 -14.32 7.28
C ILE A 96 -1.76 -14.70 6.68
N ALA A 97 -1.76 -15.28 5.47
CA ALA A 97 -0.52 -15.63 4.78
C ALA A 97 0.33 -14.39 4.47
N LEU A 98 -0.32 -13.30 4.03
CA LEU A 98 0.35 -12.01 3.83
C LEU A 98 0.93 -11.46 5.14
N GLU A 99 0.14 -11.47 6.23
CA GLU A 99 0.59 -10.99 7.54
C GLU A 99 1.83 -11.77 8.02
N LYS A 100 1.78 -13.11 7.97
CA LYS A 100 2.91 -13.96 8.36
C LYS A 100 4.16 -13.74 7.51
N TRP A 101 4.02 -13.63 6.21
CA TRP A 101 5.14 -13.34 5.32
C TRP A 101 5.78 -11.99 5.67
N LEU A 102 4.98 -10.97 5.96
CA LEU A 102 5.48 -9.67 6.41
C LEU A 102 6.17 -9.76 7.76
N GLU A 103 5.60 -10.51 8.73
CA GLU A 103 6.24 -10.76 10.03
C GLU A 103 7.62 -11.39 9.88
N GLU A 104 7.73 -12.43 9.04
CA GLU A 104 9.02 -13.10 8.77
C GLU A 104 10.02 -12.12 8.16
N LYS A 105 9.64 -11.41 7.09
CA LYS A 105 10.54 -10.50 6.40
C LYS A 105 10.96 -9.30 7.25
N LEU A 106 10.07 -8.71 8.01
CA LEU A 106 10.42 -7.62 8.92
C LEU A 106 11.30 -8.12 10.08
N ALA A 107 11.04 -9.33 10.59
CA ALA A 107 11.87 -9.93 11.62
C ALA A 107 13.32 -10.21 11.18
N ASP A 108 13.58 -10.47 9.89
CA ASP A 108 14.94 -10.58 9.32
C ASP A 108 15.77 -9.30 9.54
N LYS A 109 15.14 -8.14 9.71
CA LYS A 109 15.77 -6.86 10.07
C LYS A 109 15.54 -6.46 11.56
N GLY A 110 15.05 -7.38 12.38
CA GLY A 110 14.78 -7.13 13.81
C GLY A 110 13.52 -6.31 14.08
N ILE A 111 12.65 -6.10 13.10
CA ILE A 111 11.43 -5.29 13.24
C ILE A 111 10.22 -6.20 13.46
N ARG A 112 9.50 -5.99 14.57
CA ARG A 112 8.23 -6.66 14.89
C ARG A 112 7.12 -5.65 15.17
N THR A 113 7.43 -4.64 15.98
CA THR A 113 6.51 -3.60 16.44
C THR A 113 6.99 -2.22 16.03
N PHE A 114 6.15 -1.21 16.19
CA PHE A 114 6.55 0.16 15.88
C PHE A 114 7.66 0.69 16.81
N SER A 115 7.85 0.10 18.01
CA SER A 115 8.97 0.45 18.89
C SER A 115 10.35 0.03 18.35
N ASP A 116 10.39 -0.93 17.42
CA ASP A 116 11.65 -1.39 16.82
C ASP A 116 12.10 -0.46 15.67
N LEU A 117 11.24 0.46 15.25
CA LEU A 117 11.53 1.46 14.23
C LEU A 117 11.92 2.80 14.86
N PRO A 118 12.74 3.63 14.18
CA PRO A 118 12.94 5.01 14.60
C PRO A 118 11.62 5.75 14.75
N LYS A 119 11.52 6.58 15.78
CA LYS A 119 10.30 7.34 16.06
C LYS A 119 9.84 8.11 14.82
N ASP A 120 8.55 8.06 14.51
CA ASP A 120 7.91 8.75 13.38
C ASP A 120 8.40 8.31 11.98
N SER A 121 9.22 7.26 11.87
CA SER A 121 9.80 6.85 10.58
C SER A 121 8.80 6.20 9.64
N LEU A 122 7.74 5.55 10.15
CA LEU A 122 6.73 4.85 9.35
C LEU A 122 5.32 5.27 9.73
N ARG A 123 4.49 5.59 8.74
CA ARG A 123 3.04 5.71 8.85
C ARG A 123 2.33 4.88 7.80
N VAL A 124 1.33 4.16 8.24
CA VAL A 124 0.52 3.27 7.40
C VAL A 124 -0.93 3.73 7.44
N ILE A 125 -1.56 3.88 6.28
CA ILE A 125 -2.95 4.32 6.17
C ILE A 125 -3.87 3.12 6.07
N ALA A 126 -4.92 3.12 6.89
CA ALA A 126 -6.04 2.19 6.83
C ALA A 126 -7.37 2.95 6.91
N SER A 127 -8.49 2.27 6.72
CA SER A 127 -9.83 2.87 6.78
C SER A 127 -10.70 2.13 7.79
N ASP A 128 -11.18 2.84 8.82
CA ASP A 128 -12.22 2.34 9.72
C ASP A 128 -13.58 2.64 9.13
N ILE A 129 -14.20 1.62 8.53
CA ILE A 129 -15.52 1.77 7.91
C ILE A 129 -16.67 1.68 8.89
N THR A 130 -16.43 1.23 10.13
CA THR A 130 -17.44 1.26 11.20
C THR A 130 -17.74 2.70 11.62
N ASN A 131 -16.68 3.52 11.73
CA ASN A 131 -16.80 4.92 12.14
C ASN A 131 -16.71 5.90 10.96
N GLY A 132 -16.42 5.44 9.75
CA GLY A 132 -16.29 6.28 8.55
C GLY A 132 -15.07 7.21 8.60
N VAL A 133 -13.97 6.79 9.26
CA VAL A 133 -12.77 7.60 9.45
C VAL A 133 -11.52 6.93 8.91
N MET A 134 -10.60 7.76 8.45
CA MET A 134 -9.26 7.33 8.07
C MET A 134 -8.40 7.11 9.33
N LEU A 135 -7.55 6.08 9.29
CA LEU A 135 -6.59 5.74 10.34
C LEU A 135 -5.17 5.99 9.86
N VAL A 136 -4.41 6.73 10.66
CA VAL A 136 -2.97 6.86 10.55
C VAL A 136 -2.33 5.96 11.61
N LEU A 137 -1.76 4.85 11.19
CA LEU A 137 -1.08 3.92 12.09
C LEU A 137 0.42 4.26 12.15
N PRO A 138 1.00 4.28 13.35
CA PRO A 138 0.44 3.94 14.65
C PRO A 138 -0.27 5.07 15.40
N ASP A 139 -0.29 6.31 14.88
CA ASP A 139 -0.67 7.55 15.58
C ASP A 139 -2.10 7.48 16.17
N ASP A 140 -3.04 6.81 15.50
CA ASP A 140 -4.45 6.74 15.89
C ASP A 140 -4.80 5.54 16.78
N LEU A 141 -3.87 4.63 17.06
CA LEU A 141 -4.12 3.44 17.89
C LEU A 141 -4.62 3.75 19.32
N PRO A 142 -4.16 4.84 19.97
CA PRO A 142 -4.68 5.20 21.30
C PRO A 142 -6.18 5.42 21.33
N LYS A 143 -6.81 5.86 20.24
CA LYS A 143 -8.28 6.03 20.12
C LYS A 143 -9.03 4.70 20.27
N TYR A 144 -8.34 3.56 20.08
CA TYR A 144 -8.86 2.20 20.21
C TYR A 144 -8.37 1.50 21.49
N GLY A 145 -7.72 2.25 22.40
CA GLY A 145 -7.18 1.71 23.64
C GLY A 145 -5.94 0.80 23.43
N ILE A 146 -5.20 1.01 22.32
CA ILE A 146 -4.05 0.20 21.95
C ILE A 146 -2.78 1.06 22.05
N ASP A 147 -1.75 0.51 22.70
CA ASP A 147 -0.44 1.14 22.74
C ASP A 147 0.24 1.12 21.36
N PRO A 148 0.59 2.29 20.80
CA PRO A 148 1.22 2.38 19.50
C PRO A 148 2.58 1.66 19.42
N ALA A 149 3.37 1.70 20.49
CA ALA A 149 4.73 1.17 20.51
C ALA A 149 4.74 -0.35 20.37
N SER A 150 3.82 -1.04 21.02
CA SER A 150 3.73 -2.51 21.04
C SER A 150 2.94 -3.10 19.87
N PHE A 151 2.35 -2.26 19.00
CA PHE A 151 1.54 -2.74 17.88
C PHE A 151 2.41 -3.32 16.76
N SER A 152 1.99 -4.48 16.21
CA SER A 152 2.70 -5.15 15.11
C SER A 152 2.68 -4.31 13.82
N VAL A 153 3.87 -4.10 13.23
CA VAL A 153 4.01 -3.43 11.93
C VAL A 153 3.36 -4.26 10.83
N ALA A 154 3.57 -5.58 10.82
CA ALA A 154 2.95 -6.47 9.84
C ALA A 154 1.41 -6.43 9.90
N LYS A 155 0.84 -6.40 11.10
CA LYS A 155 -0.61 -6.26 11.29
C LYS A 155 -1.14 -4.91 10.79
N ALA A 156 -0.42 -3.82 11.00
CA ALA A 156 -0.78 -2.51 10.46
C ALA A 156 -0.80 -2.53 8.93
N ILE A 157 0.22 -3.13 8.31
CA ILE A 157 0.26 -3.31 6.84
C ILE A 157 -0.88 -4.21 6.37
N ARG A 158 -1.15 -5.32 7.08
CA ARG A 158 -2.27 -6.22 6.78
C ARG A 158 -3.61 -5.47 6.79
N MET A 159 -3.83 -4.58 7.76
CA MET A 159 -5.01 -3.70 7.81
C MET A 159 -5.07 -2.81 6.57
N SER A 160 -3.96 -2.15 6.24
CA SER A 160 -3.83 -1.28 5.07
C SER A 160 -4.05 -1.98 3.73
N CYS A 161 -3.76 -3.29 3.66
CA CYS A 161 -3.92 -4.14 2.46
C CYS A 161 -5.25 -4.90 2.43
N SER A 162 -6.17 -4.66 3.38
CA SER A 162 -7.46 -5.36 3.44
C SER A 162 -8.43 -4.83 2.38
N LEU A 163 -8.12 -5.04 1.09
CA LEU A 163 -8.98 -4.65 -0.02
C LEU A 163 -10.38 -5.26 0.17
N PRO A 164 -11.45 -4.44 0.27
CA PRO A 164 -12.80 -4.92 0.55
C PRO A 164 -13.24 -6.02 -0.44
N PHE A 165 -13.95 -7.01 0.07
CA PHE A 165 -14.40 -8.21 -0.63
C PHE A 165 -13.30 -9.14 -1.15
N PHE A 166 -12.05 -8.68 -1.24
CA PHE A 166 -10.90 -9.49 -1.64
C PHE A 166 -10.24 -10.13 -0.42
N PHE A 167 -9.77 -9.34 0.52
CA PHE A 167 -9.29 -9.83 1.81
C PHE A 167 -10.33 -9.62 2.91
N GLU A 168 -10.43 -10.58 3.85
CA GLU A 168 -11.24 -10.40 5.06
C GLU A 168 -10.76 -9.16 5.81
N PRO A 169 -11.67 -8.26 6.25
CA PRO A 169 -11.28 -7.08 7.02
C PRO A 169 -10.69 -7.45 8.38
N VAL A 170 -9.92 -6.54 8.94
CA VAL A 170 -9.31 -6.73 10.26
C VAL A 170 -10.15 -6.03 11.32
N ALA A 171 -10.47 -6.74 12.41
CA ALA A 171 -11.13 -6.13 13.56
C ALA A 171 -10.11 -5.44 14.47
N LEU A 172 -10.38 -4.19 14.84
CA LEU A 172 -9.58 -3.39 15.76
C LEU A 172 -10.43 -2.97 16.96
N GLY A 173 -9.82 -2.87 18.15
CA GLY A 173 -10.49 -2.45 19.39
C GLY A 173 -10.81 -3.60 20.33
N THR A 174 -11.66 -3.34 21.33
CA THR A 174 -12.06 -4.31 22.38
C THR A 174 -13.20 -5.21 21.92
N LYS A 175 -13.50 -6.26 22.70
CA LYS A 175 -14.64 -7.16 22.38
C LYS A 175 -15.99 -6.43 22.30
N GLN A 176 -16.16 -5.35 23.07
CA GLN A 176 -17.41 -4.58 23.16
C GLN A 176 -17.49 -3.45 22.12
N ASN A 177 -16.32 -2.97 21.65
CA ASN A 177 -16.25 -1.85 20.70
C ASN A 177 -15.25 -2.22 19.59
N LYS A 178 -15.69 -3.03 18.62
CA LYS A 178 -14.90 -3.48 17.48
C LYS A 178 -15.17 -2.62 16.27
N SER A 179 -14.12 -2.07 15.70
CA SER A 179 -14.15 -1.42 14.40
C SER A 179 -13.69 -2.38 13.29
N ILE A 180 -14.30 -2.29 12.14
CA ILE A 180 -13.97 -3.04 10.93
C ILE A 180 -13.03 -2.19 10.08
N ILE A 181 -11.80 -2.69 9.93
CA ILE A 181 -10.73 -1.98 9.23
C ILE A 181 -10.50 -2.62 7.88
N VAL A 182 -10.46 -1.79 6.85
CA VAL A 182 -10.21 -2.16 5.46
C VAL A 182 -9.05 -1.36 4.88
N ASP A 183 -8.73 -1.62 3.60
CA ASP A 183 -7.68 -0.95 2.84
C ASP A 183 -7.76 0.58 2.94
N GLY A 184 -6.62 1.19 3.17
CA GLY A 184 -6.51 2.64 3.29
C GLY A 184 -6.89 3.40 2.02
N GLY A 185 -6.80 2.75 0.85
CA GLY A 185 -7.18 3.31 -0.44
C GLY A 185 -8.66 3.69 -0.55
N VAL A 186 -9.51 3.21 0.38
CA VAL A 186 -10.91 3.64 0.48
C VAL A 186 -11.02 5.13 0.80
N LEU A 187 -10.20 5.63 1.72
CA LEU A 187 -10.26 7.03 2.19
C LEU A 187 -9.02 7.87 1.85
N SER A 188 -7.84 7.28 1.69
CA SER A 188 -6.63 8.00 1.27
C SER A 188 -5.61 7.06 0.64
N ASN A 189 -5.52 7.07 -0.67
CA ASN A 189 -4.62 6.17 -1.40
C ASN A 189 -3.19 6.70 -1.50
N PHE A 190 -3.00 8.02 -1.42
CA PHE A 190 -1.70 8.66 -1.55
C PHE A 190 -1.52 9.76 -0.48
N PRO A 191 -0.98 9.42 0.71
CA PRO A 191 -1.01 10.28 1.90
C PRO A 191 0.09 11.36 1.92
N MET A 192 0.28 12.12 0.84
CA MET A 192 1.24 13.25 0.77
C MET A 192 0.99 14.31 1.85
N TRP A 193 -0.26 14.51 2.24
CA TRP A 193 -0.69 15.46 3.26
C TRP A 193 -0.07 15.22 4.64
N LEU A 194 0.41 14.01 4.94
CA LEU A 194 1.09 13.70 6.21
C LEU A 194 2.36 14.52 6.42
N PHE A 195 3.07 14.83 5.34
CA PHE A 195 4.34 15.55 5.37
C PHE A 195 4.24 16.98 4.83
N ASP A 196 3.04 17.40 4.45
CA ASP A 196 2.77 18.69 3.86
C ASP A 196 1.72 19.48 4.64
N LYS A 197 2.03 19.77 5.89
CA LYS A 197 1.20 20.66 6.71
C LYS A 197 1.42 22.11 6.25
N GLU A 198 0.32 22.79 5.93
CA GLU A 198 0.33 24.23 5.69
C GLU A 198 0.93 24.97 6.91
N ASN A 199 1.75 26.00 6.64
CA ASN A 199 2.42 26.82 7.65
C ASN A 199 3.49 26.14 8.52
N VAL A 200 3.93 24.93 8.18
CA VAL A 200 5.09 24.31 8.82
C VAL A 200 6.28 24.33 7.87
N LYS A 201 7.42 24.89 8.32
CA LYS A 201 8.66 24.88 7.54
C LYS A 201 9.04 23.41 7.25
N LYS A 202 9.16 23.07 5.97
CA LYS A 202 9.62 21.73 5.57
C LYS A 202 11.05 21.53 6.03
N ILE A 203 11.28 20.49 6.82
CA ILE A 203 12.63 20.16 7.32
C ILE A 203 13.46 19.56 6.20
N ARG A 204 12.81 18.84 5.28
CA ARG A 204 13.43 18.16 4.13
C ARG A 204 12.44 18.00 2.98
N PRO A 205 12.92 17.69 1.76
CA PRO A 205 12.03 17.44 0.63
C PRO A 205 11.16 16.21 0.86
N VAL A 206 9.96 16.22 0.30
CA VAL A 206 9.06 15.06 0.25
C VAL A 206 9.00 14.60 -1.19
N ILE A 207 9.31 13.35 -1.45
CA ILE A 207 9.12 12.72 -2.76
C ILE A 207 8.00 11.69 -2.65
N GLY A 208 6.97 11.86 -3.47
CA GLY A 208 5.90 10.89 -3.63
C GLY A 208 6.12 9.98 -4.83
N ILE A 209 5.79 8.70 -4.71
CA ILE A 209 5.76 7.75 -5.83
C ILE A 209 4.32 7.28 -5.96
N ARG A 210 3.66 7.66 -7.05
CA ARG A 210 2.25 7.41 -7.27
C ARG A 210 2.00 6.58 -8.51
N LEU A 211 1.22 5.52 -8.33
CA LEU A 211 0.60 4.80 -9.44
C LEU A 211 -0.64 5.57 -9.88
N SER A 212 -0.68 6.01 -11.13
CA SER A 212 -1.79 6.81 -11.66
C SER A 212 -2.09 6.43 -13.10
N HIS A 213 -3.30 6.72 -13.54
CA HIS A 213 -3.57 6.78 -14.98
C HIS A 213 -3.06 8.13 -15.51
N LYS A 214 -2.64 8.19 -16.78
CA LYS A 214 -2.37 9.47 -17.44
C LYS A 214 -3.64 10.33 -17.37
N GLN A 215 -3.51 11.58 -16.95
CA GLN A 215 -4.65 12.52 -16.83
C GLN A 215 -5.48 12.68 -18.12
N SER A 216 -4.94 12.29 -19.28
CA SER A 216 -5.60 12.41 -20.59
C SER A 216 -6.38 11.16 -21.05
N GLU A 217 -6.20 10.02 -20.39
CA GLU A 217 -6.79 8.75 -20.80
C GLU A 217 -7.35 8.02 -19.58
N HIS A 218 -8.62 8.26 -19.25
CA HIS A 218 -9.34 7.39 -18.34
C HIS A 218 -9.52 6.01 -19.03
N PRO A 219 -8.87 4.94 -18.54
CA PRO A 219 -9.03 3.63 -19.17
C PRO A 219 -10.50 3.21 -19.06
N LYS A 220 -11.04 2.74 -20.16
CA LYS A 220 -12.40 2.17 -20.16
C LYS A 220 -12.35 0.86 -19.39
N HIS A 221 -12.96 0.81 -18.21
CA HIS A 221 -13.12 -0.41 -17.45
C HIS A 221 -14.04 -1.38 -18.16
N MET A 222 -13.56 -2.58 -18.48
CA MET A 222 -14.42 -3.65 -19.00
C MET A 222 -15.14 -4.35 -17.83
N ILE A 223 -16.36 -3.93 -17.55
CA ILE A 223 -17.16 -4.46 -16.44
C ILE A 223 -17.95 -5.68 -16.94
N LYS A 224 -17.49 -6.87 -16.55
CA LYS A 224 -18.11 -8.15 -16.93
C LYS A 224 -18.83 -8.86 -15.76
N ASN A 225 -18.52 -8.47 -14.51
CA ASN A 225 -19.09 -9.08 -13.30
C ASN A 225 -19.02 -8.12 -12.13
N ALA A 226 -19.59 -8.51 -10.98
CA ALA A 226 -19.65 -7.70 -9.76
C ALA A 226 -18.25 -7.31 -9.23
N PHE A 227 -17.25 -8.19 -9.37
CA PHE A 227 -15.88 -7.89 -8.93
C PHE A 227 -15.22 -6.83 -9.83
N HIS A 228 -15.44 -6.90 -11.14
CA HIS A 228 -14.98 -5.86 -12.07
C HIS A 228 -15.67 -4.52 -11.79
N LEU A 229 -16.97 -4.54 -11.47
CA LEU A 229 -17.71 -3.34 -11.08
C LEU A 229 -17.13 -2.73 -9.80
N PHE A 230 -16.93 -3.56 -8.78
CA PHE A 230 -16.33 -3.11 -7.52
C PHE A 230 -14.92 -2.51 -7.74
N GLY A 231 -14.07 -3.20 -8.50
CA GLY A 231 -12.72 -2.72 -8.84
C GLY A 231 -12.77 -1.36 -9.55
N ALA A 232 -13.67 -1.19 -10.51
CA ALA A 232 -13.84 0.09 -11.22
C ALA A 232 -14.32 1.21 -10.28
N ILE A 233 -15.30 0.94 -9.42
CA ILE A 233 -15.78 1.89 -8.41
C ILE A 233 -14.63 2.28 -7.46
N PHE A 234 -13.89 1.29 -6.96
CA PHE A 234 -12.78 1.51 -6.04
C PHE A 234 -11.66 2.36 -6.67
N GLU A 235 -11.27 2.07 -7.92
CA GLU A 235 -10.27 2.88 -8.63
C GLU A 235 -10.79 4.30 -8.91
N THR A 236 -12.03 4.47 -9.34
CA THR A 236 -12.63 5.79 -9.56
C THR A 236 -12.67 6.62 -8.27
N MET A 237 -13.03 5.99 -7.15
CA MET A 237 -13.08 6.65 -5.84
C MET A 237 -11.69 7.09 -5.37
N LYS A 238 -10.67 6.24 -5.53
CA LYS A 238 -9.26 6.56 -5.23
C LYS A 238 -8.79 7.78 -6.02
N ASP A 239 -9.02 7.78 -7.35
CA ASP A 239 -8.57 8.87 -8.22
C ASP A 239 -9.28 10.19 -7.88
N ALA A 240 -10.59 10.15 -7.59
CA ALA A 240 -11.35 11.32 -7.18
C ALA A 240 -10.86 11.89 -5.84
N HIS A 241 -10.50 11.03 -4.88
CA HIS A 241 -10.00 11.44 -3.58
C HIS A 241 -8.59 12.03 -3.68
N ASP A 242 -7.67 11.32 -4.33
CA ASP A 242 -6.28 11.75 -4.47
C ASP A 242 -6.14 13.08 -5.24
N SER A 243 -6.99 13.31 -6.26
CA SER A 243 -6.96 14.55 -7.04
C SER A 243 -7.28 15.81 -6.22
N ARG A 244 -8.03 15.67 -5.11
CA ARG A 244 -8.35 16.79 -4.21
C ARG A 244 -7.16 17.22 -3.35
N TYR A 245 -6.26 16.29 -3.01
CA TYR A 245 -5.13 16.54 -2.12
C TYR A 245 -3.83 16.84 -2.86
N ILE A 246 -3.74 16.53 -4.16
CA ILE A 246 -2.57 16.86 -4.97
C ILE A 246 -2.75 18.26 -5.52
N SER A 247 -2.20 19.25 -4.82
CA SER A 247 -2.12 20.61 -5.39
C SER A 247 -1.02 20.68 -6.45
N ARG A 248 -1.16 21.60 -7.43
CA ARG A 248 -0.14 21.86 -8.47
C ARG A 248 1.25 22.09 -7.91
N LYS A 249 1.35 22.59 -6.67
CA LYS A 249 2.61 22.84 -5.96
C LYS A 249 3.37 21.55 -5.64
N HIS A 250 2.67 20.43 -5.48
CA HIS A 250 3.25 19.13 -5.10
C HIS A 250 3.56 18.24 -6.29
N GLU A 251 2.94 18.45 -7.45
CA GLU A 251 3.13 17.64 -8.65
C GLU A 251 4.60 17.51 -9.05
N LYS A 252 5.38 18.57 -8.88
CA LYS A 252 6.83 18.59 -9.16
C LYS A 252 7.65 17.63 -8.29
N ASN A 253 7.10 17.18 -7.17
CA ASN A 253 7.75 16.27 -6.23
C ASN A 253 7.15 14.86 -6.28
N ILE A 254 6.36 14.54 -7.30
CA ILE A 254 5.69 13.26 -7.45
C ILE A 254 6.21 12.54 -8.68
N ILE A 255 6.69 11.31 -8.49
CA ILE A 255 6.97 10.37 -9.58
C ILE A 255 5.64 9.72 -9.95
N PHE A 256 5.06 10.12 -11.07
CA PHE A 256 3.85 9.50 -11.61
C PHE A 256 4.24 8.31 -12.47
N ILE A 257 3.78 7.12 -12.11
CA ILE A 257 4.00 5.88 -12.86
C ILE A 257 2.65 5.44 -13.42
N PRO A 258 2.46 5.43 -14.73
CA PRO A 258 1.21 4.96 -15.34
C PRO A 258 0.95 3.49 -15.00
N SER A 259 -0.28 3.18 -14.65
CA SER A 259 -0.69 1.84 -14.18
C SER A 259 -1.52 1.11 -15.25
N GLU A 260 -1.00 1.02 -16.49
CA GLU A 260 -1.69 0.39 -17.61
C GLU A 260 -1.47 -1.13 -17.67
N GLY A 261 -2.47 -1.88 -18.15
CA GLY A 261 -2.33 -3.27 -18.63
C GLY A 261 -2.33 -4.39 -17.59
N VAL A 262 -2.36 -4.11 -16.29
CA VAL A 262 -2.42 -5.14 -15.23
C VAL A 262 -3.56 -4.81 -14.26
N MET A 263 -4.35 -5.81 -13.85
CA MET A 263 -5.38 -5.58 -12.84
C MET A 263 -4.77 -5.55 -11.44
N THR A 264 -5.29 -4.69 -10.56
CA THR A 264 -4.82 -4.52 -9.16
C THR A 264 -4.83 -5.83 -8.36
N THR A 265 -5.69 -6.78 -8.73
CA THR A 265 -5.90 -8.07 -8.06
C THR A 265 -5.31 -9.27 -8.83
N GLU A 266 -4.44 -9.05 -9.81
CA GLU A 266 -3.86 -10.11 -10.63
C GLU A 266 -2.56 -10.67 -9.99
N PHE A 267 -2.72 -11.54 -8.99
CA PHE A 267 -1.59 -12.13 -8.24
C PHE A 267 -0.88 -13.28 -8.97
N THR A 268 -1.32 -13.67 -10.16
CA THR A 268 -0.75 -14.77 -10.97
C THR A 268 0.19 -14.27 -12.06
N LEU A 269 1.03 -13.27 -11.76
CA LEU A 269 1.99 -12.74 -12.72
C LEU A 269 3.21 -13.65 -12.88
N THR A 270 3.68 -13.82 -14.12
CA THR A 270 4.97 -14.47 -14.39
C THR A 270 6.12 -13.61 -13.85
N LYS A 271 7.27 -14.24 -13.58
CA LYS A 271 8.48 -13.53 -13.10
C LYS A 271 8.95 -12.48 -14.10
N GLU A 272 8.87 -12.78 -15.39
CA GLU A 272 9.20 -11.83 -16.47
C GLU A 272 8.32 -10.58 -16.36
N LYS A 273 7.01 -10.77 -16.16
CA LYS A 273 6.08 -9.63 -16.03
C LYS A 273 6.31 -8.81 -14.76
N GLN A 274 6.67 -9.46 -13.65
CA GLN A 274 7.08 -8.77 -12.42
C GLN A 274 8.33 -7.90 -12.68
N GLY A 275 9.34 -8.45 -13.35
CA GLY A 275 10.57 -7.73 -13.74
C GLY A 275 10.27 -6.53 -14.65
N GLU A 276 9.38 -6.70 -15.65
CA GLU A 276 8.93 -5.60 -16.52
C GLU A 276 8.29 -4.45 -15.72
N ILE A 277 7.44 -4.76 -14.75
CA ILE A 277 6.77 -3.75 -13.91
C ILE A 277 7.80 -2.99 -13.05
N ILE A 278 8.75 -3.69 -12.44
CA ILE A 278 9.84 -3.08 -11.67
C ILE A 278 10.69 -2.18 -12.58
N GLN A 279 11.08 -2.66 -13.76
CA GLN A 279 11.86 -1.89 -14.71
C GLN A 279 11.11 -0.65 -15.21
N PHE A 280 9.79 -0.75 -15.37
CA PHE A 280 8.95 0.37 -15.72
C PHE A 280 9.00 1.48 -14.65
N GLY A 281 8.90 1.11 -13.37
CA GLY A 281 9.08 2.02 -12.25
C GLY A 281 10.45 2.73 -12.26
N ARG A 282 11.53 1.97 -12.52
CA ARG A 282 12.90 2.52 -12.67
C ARG A 282 12.96 3.59 -13.76
N ASN A 283 12.35 3.33 -14.91
CA ASN A 283 12.39 4.25 -16.05
C ASN A 283 11.72 5.59 -15.73
N TYR A 284 10.56 5.56 -15.03
CA TYR A 284 9.86 6.77 -14.62
C TYR A 284 10.61 7.56 -13.55
N ALA A 285 11.23 6.89 -12.59
CA ALA A 285 12.08 7.57 -11.61
C ALA A 285 13.31 8.23 -12.24
N LYS A 286 13.98 7.55 -13.20
CA LYS A 286 15.08 8.15 -13.96
C LYS A 286 14.63 9.37 -14.76
N LYS A 287 13.45 9.31 -15.39
CA LYS A 287 12.88 10.45 -16.13
C LYS A 287 12.59 11.63 -15.20
N PHE A 288 11.97 11.37 -14.06
CA PHE A 288 11.68 12.38 -13.03
C PHE A 288 12.96 13.09 -12.57
N LEU A 289 14.01 12.35 -12.22
CA LEU A 289 15.25 12.91 -11.69
C LEU A 289 16.04 13.77 -12.69
N ARG A 290 15.78 13.68 -14.00
CA ARG A 290 16.39 14.54 -15.01
C ARG A 290 15.92 15.99 -14.92
N THR A 291 14.71 16.21 -14.42
CA THR A 291 14.07 17.53 -14.37
C THR A 291 13.79 18.00 -12.95
N TRP A 292 13.96 17.11 -11.97
CA TRP A 292 13.69 17.45 -10.57
C TRP A 292 14.80 18.31 -9.98
N THR A 293 14.42 19.43 -9.45
CA THR A 293 15.29 20.37 -8.71
C THR A 293 14.64 20.73 -7.40
N TYR A 294 15.45 20.74 -6.34
CA TYR A 294 15.01 21.13 -4.99
C TYR A 294 15.68 22.41 -4.55
#